data_059247b33d1276a8aa77437decd6d191
#
_entry.id   059247b33d1276a8aa77437decd6d191
#
_cell.length_a   1.000
_cell.length_b   1.000
_cell.length_c   1.000
_cell.angle_alpha   90.00
_cell.angle_beta   90.00
_cell.angle_gamma   90.00
#
_symmetry.space_group_name_H-M   'P 1'
#
loop_
_entity.id
_entity.type
_entity.pdbx_description
1 polymer ?
#
loop_
_entity_poly.entity_id
_entity_poly.type
_entity_poly.pdbx_seq_one_letter_code
_entity_poly.pdbx_strand_id
1 'polypeptide(L)'
;MKGVSSRRRMPVISSRFHPPRFLRNGHAQTIVPVLLPRRVRLSMQRERLELADGDFLDLDWARAGRSRVAILTHGLEGSSTQSYIRGLAAALVAAGWDVLAWNFRGCSGEPNRLLRAYHSGETGDLAAVIARAATDYQKIALVGFSLGGNVVLKYLGEAPPHPAVAAGVAISAPIDLAACAGQLDARWSNRLYLRRFLVSLAGKIEAKARLFPGQFDATGARRMRSFQEFDDRFTGPLHGFRDAADYWTQSSARQFLPRIALPTLLLQPQNDPFLAPGAYPWPEAEASAHVHLEAPASGGHVGFLDLARGLQPWSERRVVEFLGSS
;
A
#
# COMPACT_ATOMS: atom_id res chain seq x y z
N MET A 1 33.21 19.05 -27.52
CA MET A 1 31.83 19.39 -27.13
C MET A 1 31.11 18.08 -26.82
N LYS A 2 30.99 17.73 -25.54
CA LYS A 2 30.27 16.51 -25.12
C LYS A 2 28.78 16.88 -25.02
N GLY A 3 27.94 16.21 -25.85
CA GLY A 3 26.50 16.41 -25.81
C GLY A 3 25.91 16.10 -24.43
N VAL A 4 25.32 17.10 -23.84
CA VAL A 4 24.46 16.95 -22.65
C VAL A 4 23.24 16.16 -23.09
N SER A 5 23.20 14.88 -22.75
CA SER A 5 21.99 14.06 -22.88
C SER A 5 20.85 14.82 -22.18
N SER A 6 19.87 15.29 -22.95
CA SER A 6 18.65 15.85 -22.41
C SER A 6 17.94 14.76 -21.61
N ARG A 7 18.11 14.77 -20.29
CA ARG A 7 17.28 13.96 -19.39
C ARG A 7 15.83 14.36 -19.70
N ARG A 8 15.06 13.45 -20.30
CA ARG A 8 13.62 13.64 -20.44
C ARG A 8 13.07 13.80 -19.02
N ARG A 9 12.76 15.04 -18.65
CA ARG A 9 11.98 15.31 -17.42
C ARG A 9 10.64 14.66 -17.61
N MET A 10 10.29 13.70 -16.76
CA MET A 10 8.94 13.13 -16.76
C MET A 10 8.05 14.11 -15.99
N PRO A 11 7.03 14.65 -16.62
CA PRO A 11 6.19 15.66 -15.99
C PRO A 11 5.33 15.04 -14.88
N VAL A 12 5.05 15.83 -13.85
CA VAL A 12 3.90 15.61 -13.00
C VAL A 12 2.67 15.46 -13.89
N ILE A 13 1.95 14.35 -13.78
CA ILE A 13 0.81 14.07 -14.65
C ILE A 13 -0.39 14.90 -14.22
N SER A 14 -0.97 15.65 -15.15
CA SER A 14 -2.26 16.30 -14.91
C SER A 14 -3.35 15.28 -14.77
N SER A 15 -4.05 15.29 -13.63
CA SER A 15 -5.09 14.31 -13.36
C SER A 15 -6.40 14.65 -14.07
N ARG A 16 -7.06 13.61 -14.58
CA ARG A 16 -8.42 13.66 -15.14
C ARG A 16 -9.50 13.32 -14.11
N PHE A 17 -9.14 13.22 -12.84
CA PHE A 17 -10.10 12.94 -11.77
C PHE A 17 -10.90 14.18 -11.39
N HIS A 18 -12.22 14.12 -11.56
CA HIS A 18 -13.15 15.21 -11.27
C HIS A 18 -14.38 14.69 -10.50
N PRO A 19 -14.34 14.70 -9.15
CA PRO A 19 -15.48 14.27 -8.35
C PRO A 19 -16.59 15.34 -8.35
N PRO A 20 -17.87 14.94 -8.14
CA PRO A 20 -18.96 15.86 -7.88
C PRO A 20 -18.65 16.79 -6.72
N ARG A 21 -19.22 18.00 -6.71
CA ARG A 21 -18.92 19.03 -5.69
C ARG A 21 -19.09 18.54 -4.26
N PHE A 22 -20.13 17.74 -3.98
CA PHE A 22 -20.43 17.21 -2.65
C PHE A 22 -19.45 16.10 -2.19
N LEU A 23 -18.67 15.51 -3.12
CA LEU A 23 -17.61 14.54 -2.83
C LEU A 23 -16.18 15.11 -2.91
N ARG A 24 -16.01 16.43 -3.00
CA ARG A 24 -14.67 17.03 -3.05
C ARG A 24 -13.94 17.05 -1.71
N ASN A 25 -14.65 16.85 -0.59
CA ASN A 25 -14.03 16.78 0.74
C ASN A 25 -13.23 15.47 0.91
N GLY A 26 -12.01 15.56 1.44
CA GLY A 26 -11.12 14.41 1.63
C GLY A 26 -11.68 13.34 2.56
N HIS A 27 -12.32 13.76 3.67
CA HIS A 27 -12.97 12.81 4.58
C HIS A 27 -14.19 12.13 3.94
N ALA A 28 -15.00 12.88 3.15
CA ALA A 28 -16.11 12.28 2.41
C ALA A 28 -15.62 11.23 1.42
N GLN A 29 -14.58 11.54 0.64
CA GLN A 29 -13.95 10.58 -0.27
C GLN A 29 -13.37 9.36 0.44
N THR A 30 -12.87 9.51 1.66
CA THR A 30 -12.33 8.40 2.47
C THR A 30 -13.42 7.50 3.03
N ILE A 31 -14.52 8.09 3.52
CA ILE A 31 -15.55 7.39 4.31
C ILE A 31 -16.64 6.78 3.42
N VAL A 32 -17.12 7.52 2.40
CA VAL A 32 -18.24 7.08 1.56
C VAL A 32 -18.00 5.72 0.89
N PRO A 33 -16.82 5.41 0.31
CA PRO A 33 -16.56 4.09 -0.27
C PRO A 33 -16.59 2.94 0.75
N VAL A 34 -16.31 3.25 2.02
CA VAL A 34 -16.35 2.26 3.12
C VAL A 34 -17.79 2.00 3.56
N LEU A 35 -18.62 3.06 3.64
CA LEU A 35 -20.02 2.96 4.04
C LEU A 35 -20.92 2.40 2.94
N LEU A 36 -20.58 2.65 1.68
CA LEU A 36 -21.30 2.18 0.51
C LEU A 36 -20.41 1.27 -0.35
N PRO A 37 -20.02 0.09 0.16
CA PRO A 37 -19.09 -0.77 -0.55
C PRO A 37 -19.76 -1.35 -1.80
N ARG A 38 -19.05 -1.29 -2.92
CA ARG A 38 -19.48 -1.94 -4.16
C ARG A 38 -19.42 -3.46 -3.99
N ARG A 39 -20.49 -4.15 -4.31
CA ARG A 39 -20.49 -5.61 -4.39
C ARG A 39 -19.74 -6.07 -5.64
N VAL A 40 -18.59 -6.71 -5.43
CA VAL A 40 -17.76 -7.26 -6.50
C VAL A 40 -17.89 -8.78 -6.49
N ARG A 41 -18.37 -9.34 -7.60
CA ARG A 41 -18.41 -10.79 -7.81
C ARG A 41 -17.09 -11.21 -8.47
N LEU A 42 -16.16 -11.69 -7.67
CA LEU A 42 -14.88 -12.24 -8.13
C LEU A 42 -14.55 -13.46 -7.27
N SER A 43 -14.42 -14.61 -7.91
CA SER A 43 -13.91 -15.81 -7.23
C SER A 43 -12.40 -15.70 -7.11
N MET A 44 -11.89 -15.99 -5.92
CA MET A 44 -10.46 -16.04 -5.65
C MET A 44 -10.16 -17.36 -4.91
N GLN A 45 -9.08 -18.01 -5.31
CA GLN A 45 -8.61 -19.25 -4.70
C GLN A 45 -7.45 -18.95 -3.78
N ARG A 46 -7.50 -19.42 -2.53
CA ARG A 46 -6.44 -19.24 -1.56
C ARG A 46 -5.36 -20.31 -1.72
N GLU A 47 -4.12 -19.84 -1.73
CA GLU A 47 -2.90 -20.61 -1.64
C GLU A 47 -2.13 -20.15 -0.40
N ARG A 48 -1.58 -21.08 0.40
CA ARG A 48 -0.66 -20.74 1.48
C ARG A 48 0.77 -20.88 0.98
N LEU A 49 1.53 -19.79 1.09
CA LEU A 49 2.96 -19.75 0.82
C LEU A 49 3.71 -19.92 2.14
N GLU A 50 4.39 -21.03 2.31
CA GLU A 50 5.29 -21.25 3.43
C GLU A 50 6.59 -20.46 3.20
N LEU A 51 7.03 -19.74 4.23
CA LEU A 51 8.23 -18.91 4.19
C LEU A 51 9.44 -19.64 4.80
N ALA A 52 10.63 -19.24 4.39
CA ALA A 52 11.87 -19.84 4.87
C ALA A 52 12.10 -19.67 6.38
N ASP A 53 11.48 -18.67 7.02
CA ASP A 53 11.54 -18.44 8.46
C ASP A 53 10.54 -19.29 9.26
N GLY A 54 9.77 -20.17 8.60
CA GLY A 54 8.76 -21.04 9.20
C GLY A 54 7.39 -20.39 9.38
N ASP A 55 7.22 -19.13 8.97
CA ASP A 55 5.92 -18.44 8.91
C ASP A 55 5.22 -18.69 7.57
N PHE A 56 4.07 -18.04 7.33
CA PHE A 56 3.32 -18.19 6.09
C PHE A 56 2.69 -16.86 5.64
N LEU A 57 2.36 -16.82 4.35
CA LEU A 57 1.51 -15.81 3.74
C LEU A 57 0.34 -16.47 3.02
N ASP A 58 -0.86 -15.94 3.17
CA ASP A 58 -2.02 -16.39 2.41
C ASP A 58 -2.20 -15.51 1.16
N LEU A 59 -2.20 -16.16 0.00
CA LEU A 59 -2.26 -15.62 -1.34
C LEU A 59 -3.63 -15.91 -1.94
N ASP A 60 -4.37 -14.89 -2.35
CA ASP A 60 -5.69 -15.05 -2.96
C ASP A 60 -5.60 -14.76 -4.47
N TRP A 61 -5.75 -15.79 -5.28
CA TRP A 61 -5.60 -15.77 -6.72
C TRP A 61 -6.92 -15.63 -7.46
N ALA A 62 -6.99 -14.70 -8.41
CA ALA A 62 -8.00 -14.66 -9.46
C ALA A 62 -7.31 -14.98 -10.80
N ARG A 63 -7.32 -16.25 -11.20
CA ARG A 63 -6.70 -16.75 -12.43
C ARG A 63 -7.74 -16.86 -13.55
N ALA A 64 -7.46 -16.20 -14.67
CA ALA A 64 -8.25 -16.27 -15.91
C ALA A 64 -7.40 -16.80 -17.08
N GLY A 65 -6.24 -17.42 -16.78
CA GLY A 65 -5.32 -18.03 -17.75
C GLY A 65 -4.55 -16.98 -18.58
N ARG A 66 -4.16 -15.87 -17.95
CA ARG A 66 -3.41 -14.80 -18.63
C ARG A 66 -1.89 -15.01 -18.45
N SER A 67 -1.09 -14.43 -19.37
CA SER A 67 0.37 -14.51 -19.34
C SER A 67 1.04 -13.47 -18.42
N ARG A 68 0.25 -12.61 -17.79
CA ARG A 68 0.70 -11.52 -16.93
C ARG A 68 -0.13 -11.44 -15.66
N VAL A 69 0.50 -11.06 -14.54
CA VAL A 69 -0.16 -10.99 -13.24
C VAL A 69 0.05 -9.63 -12.59
N ALA A 70 -0.98 -9.13 -11.90
CA ALA A 70 -0.88 -7.98 -11.01
C ALA A 70 -0.91 -8.45 -9.55
N ILE A 71 0.13 -8.12 -8.79
CA ILE A 71 0.23 -8.39 -7.35
C ILE A 71 -0.34 -7.18 -6.60
N LEU A 72 -1.39 -7.40 -5.80
CA LEU A 72 -2.06 -6.36 -5.03
C LEU A 72 -1.68 -6.44 -3.56
N THR A 73 -1.20 -5.31 -3.03
CA THR A 73 -0.75 -5.15 -1.63
C THR A 73 -1.69 -4.21 -0.90
N HIS A 74 -2.38 -4.70 0.14
CA HIS A 74 -3.37 -3.92 0.90
C HIS A 74 -2.73 -2.92 1.87
N GLY A 75 -3.54 -2.01 2.43
CA GLY A 75 -3.12 -1.03 3.43
C GLY A 75 -3.11 -1.59 4.86
N LEU A 76 -2.76 -0.71 5.82
CA LEU A 76 -2.70 -1.03 7.24
C LEU A 76 -4.00 -1.67 7.73
N GLU A 77 -3.87 -2.83 8.41
CA GLU A 77 -4.99 -3.61 8.97
C GLU A 77 -6.04 -4.01 7.93
N GLY A 78 -5.66 -4.03 6.65
CA GLY A 78 -6.47 -4.54 5.57
C GLY A 78 -6.30 -6.04 5.34
N SER A 79 -6.82 -6.49 4.19
CA SER A 79 -6.66 -7.86 3.67
C SER A 79 -7.02 -7.89 2.17
N SER A 80 -6.77 -9.01 1.52
CA SER A 80 -7.24 -9.30 0.14
C SER A 80 -8.76 -9.17 -0.04
N THR A 81 -9.54 -9.27 1.05
CA THR A 81 -11.01 -9.21 1.00
C THR A 81 -11.57 -7.78 1.01
N GLN A 82 -10.73 -6.77 1.20
CA GLN A 82 -11.17 -5.37 1.19
C GLN A 82 -11.79 -4.97 -0.15
N SER A 83 -12.82 -4.12 -0.10
CA SER A 83 -13.59 -3.71 -1.29
C SER A 83 -12.74 -3.07 -2.38
N TYR A 84 -11.73 -2.27 -1.99
CA TYR A 84 -10.82 -1.62 -2.95
C TYR A 84 -9.86 -2.63 -3.60
N ILE A 85 -9.40 -3.67 -2.88
CA ILE A 85 -8.59 -4.76 -3.45
C ILE A 85 -9.44 -5.56 -4.43
N ARG A 86 -10.62 -6.02 -4.00
CA ARG A 86 -11.51 -6.82 -4.85
C ARG A 86 -12.01 -6.04 -6.07
N GLY A 87 -12.26 -4.74 -5.89
CA GLY A 87 -12.68 -3.85 -6.97
C GLY A 87 -11.63 -3.73 -8.06
N LEU A 88 -10.39 -3.42 -7.66
CA LEU A 88 -9.28 -3.35 -8.60
C LEU A 88 -8.96 -4.72 -9.21
N ALA A 89 -9.01 -5.80 -8.42
CA ALA A 89 -8.81 -7.15 -8.94
C ALA A 89 -9.78 -7.48 -10.06
N ALA A 90 -11.08 -7.19 -9.90
CA ALA A 90 -12.08 -7.41 -10.95
C ALA A 90 -11.83 -6.54 -12.19
N ALA A 91 -11.41 -5.28 -12.01
CA ALA A 91 -11.08 -4.39 -13.13
C ALA A 91 -9.87 -4.90 -13.93
N LEU A 92 -8.83 -5.41 -13.23
CA LEU A 92 -7.64 -5.98 -13.85
C LEU A 92 -7.93 -7.30 -14.57
N VAL A 93 -8.74 -8.19 -13.98
CA VAL A 93 -9.17 -9.43 -14.65
C VAL A 93 -9.93 -9.10 -15.93
N ALA A 94 -10.86 -8.14 -15.89
CA ALA A 94 -11.58 -7.67 -17.08
C ALA A 94 -10.64 -7.03 -18.14
N ALA A 95 -9.50 -6.48 -17.73
CA ALA A 95 -8.47 -5.91 -18.60
C ALA A 95 -7.40 -6.94 -19.06
N GLY A 96 -7.62 -8.23 -18.80
CA GLY A 96 -6.74 -9.31 -19.29
C GLY A 96 -5.48 -9.54 -18.44
N TRP A 97 -5.56 -9.33 -17.15
CA TRP A 97 -4.55 -9.71 -16.15
C TRP A 97 -5.06 -10.87 -15.30
N ASP A 98 -4.19 -11.76 -14.87
CA ASP A 98 -4.41 -12.53 -13.67
C ASP A 98 -4.07 -11.66 -12.45
N VAL A 99 -4.64 -11.97 -11.29
CA VAL A 99 -4.44 -11.16 -10.08
C VAL A 99 -4.06 -12.05 -8.91
N LEU A 100 -3.08 -11.59 -8.16
CA LEU A 100 -2.66 -12.13 -6.87
C LEU A 100 -2.82 -11.04 -5.80
N ALA A 101 -3.82 -11.16 -4.93
CA ALA A 101 -3.94 -10.34 -3.75
C ALA A 101 -3.37 -11.10 -2.55
N TRP A 102 -2.29 -10.63 -1.97
CA TRP A 102 -1.68 -11.27 -0.83
C TRP A 102 -2.02 -10.58 0.48
N ASN A 103 -1.87 -11.29 1.57
CA ASN A 103 -2.17 -10.80 2.91
C ASN A 103 -0.87 -10.67 3.70
N PHE A 104 -0.63 -9.51 4.31
CA PHE A 104 0.46 -9.37 5.30
C PHE A 104 0.29 -10.38 6.43
N ARG A 105 1.37 -10.72 7.13
CA ARG A 105 1.37 -11.64 8.26
C ARG A 105 0.29 -11.28 9.28
N GLY A 106 -0.56 -12.26 9.62
CA GLY A 106 -1.68 -12.06 10.55
C GLY A 106 -2.83 -11.19 10.01
N CYS A 107 -2.94 -10.99 8.68
CA CYS A 107 -4.03 -10.23 8.06
C CYS A 107 -5.01 -11.07 7.24
N SER A 108 -4.83 -12.38 7.14
CA SER A 108 -5.68 -13.27 6.37
C SER A 108 -6.86 -13.90 7.15
N GLY A 109 -7.02 -13.51 8.43
CA GLY A 109 -8.01 -14.09 9.37
C GLY A 109 -7.40 -15.09 10.34
N GLU A 110 -6.17 -15.53 10.12
CA GLU A 110 -5.39 -16.40 10.99
C GLU A 110 -4.13 -15.67 11.47
N PRO A 111 -3.76 -15.74 12.78
CA PRO A 111 -2.50 -15.21 13.26
C PRO A 111 -1.31 -15.91 12.60
N ASN A 112 -0.31 -15.17 12.22
CA ASN A 112 0.94 -15.75 11.75
C ASN A 112 1.69 -16.45 12.90
N ARG A 113 2.59 -17.39 12.56
CA ARG A 113 3.24 -18.31 13.52
C ARG A 113 4.33 -17.67 14.36
N LEU A 114 5.03 -16.66 13.81
CA LEU A 114 6.15 -16.02 14.50
C LEU A 114 5.68 -14.84 15.38
N LEU A 115 6.52 -14.41 16.31
CA LEU A 115 6.29 -13.25 17.15
C LEU A 115 6.20 -11.97 16.33
N ARG A 116 7.14 -11.79 15.37
CA ARG A 116 7.07 -10.68 14.41
C ARG A 116 5.75 -10.70 13.62
N ALA A 117 5.27 -9.54 13.27
CA ALA A 117 4.11 -9.37 12.39
C ALA A 117 4.56 -8.80 11.03
N TYR A 118 3.89 -7.76 10.55
CA TYR A 118 4.31 -6.98 9.40
C TYR A 118 4.55 -5.52 9.80
N HIS A 119 5.25 -4.79 8.96
CA HIS A 119 5.48 -3.36 9.13
C HIS A 119 5.54 -2.63 7.76
N SER A 120 5.56 -1.29 7.77
CA SER A 120 5.47 -0.49 6.54
C SER A 120 6.68 -0.62 5.60
N GLY A 121 7.77 -1.22 6.04
CA GLY A 121 8.97 -1.46 5.24
C GLY A 121 9.20 -2.93 4.87
N GLU A 122 8.18 -3.80 5.02
CA GLU A 122 8.31 -5.26 4.83
C GLU A 122 8.40 -5.65 3.34
N THR A 123 9.56 -5.49 2.77
CA THR A 123 9.83 -5.84 1.36
C THR A 123 10.25 -7.28 1.17
N GLY A 124 10.72 -7.96 2.22
CA GLY A 124 11.10 -9.38 2.19
C GLY A 124 9.93 -10.30 1.90
N ASP A 125 8.80 -10.07 2.56
CA ASP A 125 7.57 -10.83 2.30
C ASP A 125 7.04 -10.58 0.87
N LEU A 126 7.08 -9.32 0.40
CA LEU A 126 6.72 -8.99 -0.98
C LEU A 126 7.65 -9.68 -1.99
N ALA A 127 8.96 -9.75 -1.70
CA ALA A 127 9.93 -10.46 -2.54
C ALA A 127 9.59 -11.97 -2.64
N ALA A 128 9.20 -12.61 -1.53
CA ALA A 128 8.76 -14.01 -1.54
C ALA A 128 7.49 -14.21 -2.39
N VAL A 129 6.51 -13.29 -2.29
CA VAL A 129 5.29 -13.32 -3.12
C VAL A 129 5.63 -13.16 -4.60
N ILE A 130 6.55 -12.25 -4.95
CA ILE A 130 7.01 -12.04 -6.32
C ILE A 130 7.72 -13.30 -6.84
N ALA A 131 8.62 -13.88 -6.05
CA ALA A 131 9.33 -15.11 -6.43
C ALA A 131 8.34 -16.26 -6.70
N ARG A 132 7.31 -16.42 -5.86
CA ARG A 132 6.24 -17.40 -6.10
C ARG A 132 5.46 -17.11 -7.38
N ALA A 133 5.09 -15.85 -7.64
CA ALA A 133 4.39 -15.48 -8.86
C ALA A 133 5.26 -15.67 -10.12
N ALA A 134 6.56 -15.42 -10.03
CA ALA A 134 7.50 -15.53 -11.14
C ALA A 134 7.72 -16.99 -11.62
N THR A 135 7.30 -17.99 -10.84
CA THR A 135 7.28 -19.38 -11.32
C THR A 135 6.28 -19.60 -12.46
N ASP A 136 5.21 -18.81 -12.48
CA ASP A 136 4.10 -18.96 -13.43
C ASP A 136 4.02 -17.79 -14.45
N TYR A 137 4.63 -16.62 -14.13
CA TYR A 137 4.46 -15.40 -14.90
C TYR A 137 5.80 -14.69 -15.18
N GLN A 138 6.00 -14.30 -16.43
CA GLN A 138 7.18 -13.52 -16.86
C GLN A 138 6.94 -12.00 -16.82
N LYS A 139 5.70 -11.54 -16.69
CA LYS A 139 5.36 -10.12 -16.57
C LYS A 139 4.49 -9.89 -15.33
N ILE A 140 5.05 -9.19 -14.34
CA ILE A 140 4.44 -8.89 -13.05
C ILE A 140 4.30 -7.37 -12.90
N ALA A 141 3.11 -6.91 -12.52
CA ALA A 141 2.89 -5.53 -12.07
C ALA A 141 2.65 -5.52 -10.56
N LEU A 142 3.21 -4.54 -9.84
CA LEU A 142 3.01 -4.37 -8.41
C LEU A 142 2.04 -3.21 -8.17
N VAL A 143 0.98 -3.42 -7.39
CA VAL A 143 0.04 -2.36 -7.01
C VAL A 143 -0.15 -2.36 -5.51
N GLY A 144 0.13 -1.22 -4.86
CA GLY A 144 0.00 -1.07 -3.42
C GLY A 144 -0.91 0.09 -3.03
N PHE A 145 -1.67 -0.12 -1.96
CA PHE A 145 -2.55 0.89 -1.37
C PHE A 145 -2.03 1.31 0.00
N SER A 146 -1.98 2.62 0.27
CA SER A 146 -1.59 3.15 1.58
C SER A 146 -0.24 2.55 2.02
N LEU A 147 -0.17 1.90 3.18
CA LEU A 147 1.01 1.15 3.65
C LEU A 147 1.56 0.22 2.56
N GLY A 148 0.70 -0.54 1.87
CA GLY A 148 1.13 -1.41 0.77
C GLY A 148 1.76 -0.64 -0.39
N GLY A 149 1.33 0.60 -0.63
CA GLY A 149 1.97 1.50 -1.61
C GLY A 149 3.40 1.89 -1.20
N ASN A 150 3.62 2.16 0.09
CA ASN A 150 4.95 2.40 0.62
C ASN A 150 5.86 1.18 0.45
N VAL A 151 5.35 -0.03 0.76
CA VAL A 151 6.10 -1.29 0.59
C VAL A 151 6.49 -1.51 -0.87
N VAL A 152 5.56 -1.30 -1.82
CA VAL A 152 5.83 -1.43 -3.25
C VAL A 152 6.92 -0.46 -3.71
N LEU A 153 6.82 0.83 -3.35
CA LEU A 153 7.80 1.83 -3.74
C LEU A 153 9.18 1.56 -3.13
N LYS A 154 9.24 1.15 -1.87
CA LYS A 154 10.48 0.77 -1.20
C LYS A 154 11.12 -0.42 -1.92
N TYR A 155 10.36 -1.48 -2.19
CA TYR A 155 10.84 -2.67 -2.93
C TYR A 155 11.44 -2.30 -4.31
N LEU A 156 10.77 -1.41 -5.05
CA LEU A 156 11.23 -1.02 -6.39
C LEU A 156 12.52 -0.20 -6.38
N GLY A 157 12.86 0.46 -5.27
CA GLY A 157 14.01 1.37 -5.20
C GLY A 157 15.09 0.98 -4.20
N GLU A 158 14.89 0.02 -3.29
CA GLU A 158 15.93 -0.36 -2.32
C GLU A 158 17.03 -1.24 -2.91
N ALA A 159 16.67 -2.13 -3.84
CA ALA A 159 17.56 -3.01 -4.59
C ALA A 159 17.02 -3.21 -6.01
N PRO A 160 17.80 -3.76 -6.96
CA PRO A 160 17.26 -4.14 -8.25
C PRO A 160 16.07 -5.11 -8.07
N PRO A 161 14.89 -4.79 -8.61
CA PRO A 161 13.72 -5.65 -8.48
C PRO A 161 13.88 -6.95 -9.28
N HIS A 162 13.06 -7.96 -8.96
CA HIS A 162 13.03 -9.21 -9.71
C HIS A 162 12.79 -8.94 -11.22
N PRO A 163 13.52 -9.60 -12.15
CA PRO A 163 13.43 -9.31 -13.58
C PRO A 163 12.04 -9.41 -14.22
N ALA A 164 11.16 -10.23 -13.66
CA ALA A 164 9.77 -10.33 -14.10
C ALA A 164 8.92 -9.10 -13.74
N VAL A 165 9.36 -8.24 -12.82
CA VAL A 165 8.63 -7.02 -12.44
C VAL A 165 8.80 -5.97 -13.52
N ALA A 166 7.68 -5.55 -14.13
CA ALA A 166 7.66 -4.63 -15.27
C ALA A 166 7.17 -3.22 -14.91
N ALA A 167 6.32 -3.07 -13.91
CA ALA A 167 5.75 -1.78 -13.53
C ALA A 167 5.29 -1.76 -12.06
N GLY A 168 5.16 -0.56 -11.49
CA GLY A 168 4.65 -0.30 -10.16
C GLY A 168 3.51 0.72 -10.13
N VAL A 169 2.61 0.59 -9.16
CA VAL A 169 1.59 1.60 -8.84
C VAL A 169 1.46 1.70 -7.32
N ALA A 170 1.50 2.92 -6.80
CA ALA A 170 1.23 3.20 -5.39
C ALA A 170 0.09 4.23 -5.28
N ILE A 171 -0.90 3.94 -4.45
CA ILE A 171 -2.11 4.75 -4.29
C ILE A 171 -2.20 5.21 -2.84
N SER A 172 -2.27 6.53 -2.62
CA SER A 172 -2.37 7.13 -1.28
C SER A 172 -1.27 6.64 -0.32
N ALA A 173 -0.03 6.53 -0.80
CA ALA A 173 1.08 5.94 -0.07
C ALA A 173 1.72 6.92 0.92
N PRO A 174 1.86 6.58 2.22
CA PRO A 174 2.57 7.41 3.20
C PRO A 174 4.10 7.24 3.06
N ILE A 175 4.69 7.79 1.99
CA ILE A 175 6.11 7.63 1.66
C ILE A 175 7.08 8.31 2.64
N ASP A 176 6.55 9.16 3.51
CA ASP A 176 7.22 9.77 4.68
C ASP A 176 6.40 9.36 5.91
N LEU A 177 6.79 8.26 6.54
CA LEU A 177 6.02 7.64 7.63
C LEU A 177 5.97 8.54 8.87
N ALA A 178 7.07 9.19 9.23
CA ALA A 178 7.11 10.09 10.38
C ALA A 178 6.14 11.26 10.23
N ALA A 179 6.17 11.93 9.06
CA ALA A 179 5.29 13.05 8.78
C ALA A 179 3.81 12.61 8.73
N CYS A 180 3.51 11.45 8.14
CA CYS A 180 2.14 10.93 8.05
C CYS A 180 1.61 10.43 9.39
N ALA A 181 2.43 9.78 10.23
CA ALA A 181 2.07 9.42 11.61
C ALA A 181 1.75 10.68 12.42
N GLY A 182 2.63 11.70 12.38
CA GLY A 182 2.38 12.99 13.03
C GLY A 182 1.09 13.68 12.53
N GLN A 183 0.77 13.60 11.23
CA GLN A 183 -0.48 14.12 10.67
C GLN A 183 -1.73 13.42 11.24
N LEU A 184 -1.66 12.10 11.42
CA LEU A 184 -2.75 11.31 12.01
C LEU A 184 -2.87 11.56 13.51
N ASP A 185 -1.76 11.66 14.22
CA ASP A 185 -1.72 11.87 15.67
C ASP A 185 -2.18 13.28 16.08
N ALA A 186 -1.76 14.32 15.33
CA ALA A 186 -2.01 15.71 15.71
C ALA A 186 -3.40 16.24 15.35
N ARG A 187 -4.00 15.78 14.23
CA ARG A 187 -5.26 16.37 13.75
C ARG A 187 -6.49 15.77 14.44
N TRP A 188 -7.27 16.61 15.10
CA TRP A 188 -8.52 16.18 15.74
C TRP A 188 -9.49 15.49 14.76
N SER A 189 -9.55 15.93 13.49
CA SER A 189 -10.38 15.33 12.45
C SER A 189 -9.98 13.89 12.13
N ASN A 190 -8.75 13.48 12.45
CA ASN A 190 -8.22 12.15 12.20
C ASN A 190 -8.37 11.19 13.40
N ARG A 191 -8.84 11.68 14.55
CA ARG A 191 -8.91 10.89 15.80
C ARG A 191 -9.72 9.59 15.68
N LEU A 192 -10.78 9.58 14.86
CA LEU A 192 -11.58 8.37 14.64
C LEU A 192 -10.80 7.33 13.83
N TYR A 193 -10.05 7.74 12.81
CA TYR A 193 -9.20 6.84 12.03
C TYR A 193 -8.06 6.28 12.89
N LEU A 194 -7.36 7.17 13.59
CA LEU A 194 -6.27 6.80 14.51
C LEU A 194 -6.74 5.78 15.54
N ARG A 195 -7.86 6.08 16.22
CA ARG A 195 -8.44 5.16 17.20
C ARG A 195 -8.77 3.80 16.60
N ARG A 196 -9.37 3.77 15.41
CA ARG A 196 -9.70 2.52 14.71
C ARG A 196 -8.45 1.69 14.45
N PHE A 197 -7.38 2.30 13.95
CA PHE A 197 -6.11 1.62 13.71
C PHE A 197 -5.49 1.11 15.01
N LEU A 198 -5.35 1.95 16.02
CA LEU A 198 -4.75 1.57 17.30
C LEU A 198 -5.53 0.45 18.02
N VAL A 199 -6.87 0.44 17.96
CA VAL A 199 -7.69 -0.64 18.51
C VAL A 199 -7.44 -1.96 17.78
N SER A 200 -7.35 -1.93 16.45
CA SER A 200 -7.06 -3.13 15.65
C SER A 200 -5.66 -3.66 15.92
N LEU A 201 -4.66 -2.80 15.89
CA LEU A 201 -3.26 -3.13 16.18
C LEU A 201 -3.09 -3.67 17.61
N ALA A 202 -3.71 -3.03 18.62
CA ALA A 202 -3.68 -3.50 20.00
C ALA A 202 -4.30 -4.90 20.14
N GLY A 203 -5.38 -5.18 19.40
CA GLY A 203 -5.98 -6.52 19.38
C GLY A 203 -5.03 -7.59 18.87
N LYS A 204 -4.23 -7.29 17.84
CA LYS A 204 -3.19 -8.20 17.33
C LYS A 204 -2.06 -8.39 18.33
N ILE A 205 -1.60 -7.32 18.99
CA ILE A 205 -0.57 -7.40 20.02
C ILE A 205 -1.05 -8.25 21.21
N GLU A 206 -2.29 -8.07 21.67
CA GLU A 206 -2.88 -8.90 22.73
C GLU A 206 -3.01 -10.38 22.30
N ALA A 207 -3.37 -10.64 21.04
CA ALA A 207 -3.40 -12.00 20.51
C ALA A 207 -2.00 -12.63 20.48
N LYS A 208 -0.99 -11.88 20.06
CA LYS A 208 0.41 -12.31 20.09
C LYS A 208 0.91 -12.58 21.52
N ALA A 209 0.57 -11.72 22.49
CA ALA A 209 0.94 -11.95 23.90
C ALA A 209 0.38 -13.25 24.45
N ARG A 210 -0.82 -13.66 24.02
CA ARG A 210 -1.39 -14.97 24.39
C ARG A 210 -0.68 -16.16 23.73
N LEU A 211 -0.21 -16.00 22.48
CA LEU A 211 0.52 -17.03 21.76
C LEU A 211 1.98 -17.17 22.23
N PHE A 212 2.55 -16.09 22.74
CA PHE A 212 3.95 -16.01 23.18
C PHE A 212 4.06 -15.47 24.61
N PRO A 213 3.55 -16.21 25.62
CA PRO A 213 3.52 -15.73 27.00
C PRO A 213 4.93 -15.44 27.52
N GLY A 214 5.08 -14.28 28.16
CA GLY A 214 6.35 -13.86 28.77
C GLY A 214 7.38 -13.28 27.79
N GLN A 215 7.15 -13.28 26.47
CA GLN A 215 8.12 -12.74 25.51
C GLN A 215 8.03 -11.22 25.34
N PHE A 216 6.89 -10.62 25.61
CA PHE A 216 6.72 -9.15 25.67
C PHE A 216 5.47 -8.79 26.49
N ASP A 217 5.43 -7.53 26.94
CA ASP A 217 4.31 -7.00 27.73
C ASP A 217 3.34 -6.22 26.83
N ALA A 218 2.12 -6.74 26.66
CA ALA A 218 1.02 -6.10 25.94
C ALA A 218 0.17 -5.17 26.83
N THR A 219 0.49 -5.04 28.13
CA THR A 219 -0.30 -4.25 29.08
C THR A 219 -0.46 -2.81 28.60
N GLY A 220 -1.66 -2.31 28.53
CA GLY A 220 -1.93 -0.93 28.12
C GLY A 220 -1.94 -0.68 26.61
N ALA A 221 -1.76 -1.67 25.73
CA ALA A 221 -1.79 -1.51 24.27
C ALA A 221 -3.06 -0.77 23.80
N ARG A 222 -4.24 -1.08 24.37
CA ARG A 222 -5.52 -0.39 24.05
C ARG A 222 -5.60 1.06 24.56
N ARG A 223 -4.70 1.50 25.42
CA ARG A 223 -4.69 2.86 25.98
C ARG A 223 -3.83 3.83 25.18
N MET A 224 -3.06 3.32 24.20
CA MET A 224 -2.21 4.13 23.33
C MET A 224 -3.04 5.12 22.52
N ARG A 225 -2.48 6.31 22.32
CA ARG A 225 -3.17 7.45 21.72
C ARG A 225 -2.49 7.97 20.46
N SER A 226 -1.31 7.45 20.11
CA SER A 226 -0.54 7.83 18.95
C SER A 226 0.13 6.64 18.29
N PHE A 227 0.44 6.77 17.00
CA PHE A 227 1.30 5.81 16.32
C PHE A 227 2.70 5.79 16.91
N GLN A 228 3.21 6.95 17.36
CA GLN A 228 4.51 7.01 17.98
C GLN A 228 4.59 6.11 19.21
N GLU A 229 3.64 6.23 20.16
CA GLU A 229 3.59 5.34 21.34
C GLU A 229 3.53 3.86 20.97
N PHE A 230 2.74 3.53 19.93
CA PHE A 230 2.58 2.14 19.48
C PHE A 230 3.85 1.61 18.82
N ASP A 231 4.46 2.39 17.94
CA ASP A 231 5.62 1.97 17.17
C ASP A 231 6.87 1.93 18.04
N ASP A 232 7.05 2.87 19.01
CA ASP A 232 8.12 2.82 20.01
C ASP A 232 8.07 1.56 20.85
N ARG A 233 6.88 1.14 21.25
CA ARG A 233 6.73 0.02 22.17
C ARG A 233 6.64 -1.34 21.50
N PHE A 234 6.01 -1.42 20.32
CA PHE A 234 5.71 -2.69 19.68
C PHE A 234 6.36 -2.83 18.30
N THR A 235 6.00 -1.98 17.33
CA THR A 235 6.48 -2.18 15.96
C THR A 235 8.01 -2.14 15.89
N GLY A 236 8.64 -1.16 16.50
CA GLY A 236 10.09 -1.04 16.52
C GLY A 236 10.77 -2.29 17.10
N PRO A 237 10.57 -2.61 18.39
CA PRO A 237 11.26 -3.72 19.04
C PRO A 237 10.94 -5.10 18.44
N LEU A 238 9.69 -5.36 18.02
CA LEU A 238 9.30 -6.64 17.45
C LEU A 238 9.92 -6.92 16.07
N HIS A 239 10.42 -5.86 15.40
CA HIS A 239 11.03 -5.97 14.06
C HIS A 239 12.51 -5.55 14.04
N GLY A 240 13.13 -5.36 15.22
CA GLY A 240 14.56 -5.09 15.33
C GLY A 240 14.97 -3.63 15.10
N PHE A 241 14.03 -2.69 15.09
CA PHE A 241 14.30 -1.26 15.11
C PHE A 241 14.46 -0.78 16.56
N ARG A 242 15.24 0.30 16.76
CA ARG A 242 15.47 0.87 18.10
C ARG A 242 14.21 1.51 18.69
N ASP A 243 13.48 2.24 17.87
CA ASP A 243 12.32 3.05 18.23
C ASP A 243 11.46 3.36 16.97
N ALA A 244 10.36 4.09 17.14
CA ALA A 244 9.51 4.53 16.04
C ALA A 244 10.27 5.39 15.01
N ALA A 245 11.16 6.28 15.45
CA ALA A 245 11.88 7.17 14.55
C ALA A 245 12.87 6.39 13.66
N ASP A 246 13.56 5.40 14.21
CA ASP A 246 14.45 4.50 13.47
C ASP A 246 13.63 3.66 12.47
N TYR A 247 12.51 3.08 12.92
CA TYR A 247 11.58 2.34 12.07
C TYR A 247 11.09 3.18 10.90
N TRP A 248 10.57 4.38 11.16
CA TRP A 248 10.03 5.25 10.11
C TRP A 248 11.11 5.71 9.13
N THR A 249 12.32 6.02 9.63
CA THR A 249 13.44 6.42 8.79
C THR A 249 13.84 5.31 7.82
N GLN A 250 13.99 4.08 8.31
CA GLN A 250 14.42 2.96 7.48
C GLN A 250 13.30 2.46 6.54
N SER A 251 12.03 2.65 6.92
CA SER A 251 10.88 2.11 6.20
C SER A 251 10.21 3.09 5.24
N SER A 252 10.49 4.40 5.32
CA SER A 252 9.91 5.42 4.43
C SER A 252 10.40 5.25 2.99
N ALA A 253 9.47 5.13 2.04
CA ALA A 253 9.80 4.87 0.64
C ALA A 253 10.41 6.08 -0.07
N ARG A 254 10.23 7.31 0.42
CA ARG A 254 10.68 8.54 -0.23
C ARG A 254 12.15 8.51 -0.62
N GLN A 255 13.02 8.03 0.26
CA GLN A 255 14.48 7.94 0.06
C GLN A 255 14.87 7.00 -1.09
N PHE A 256 13.98 6.07 -1.47
CA PHE A 256 14.23 5.08 -2.50
C PHE A 256 13.71 5.50 -3.88
N LEU A 257 12.81 6.50 -3.97
CA LEU A 257 12.22 6.95 -5.24
C LEU A 257 13.26 7.30 -6.33
N PRO A 258 14.39 7.96 -6.01
CA PRO A 258 15.39 8.30 -7.05
C PRO A 258 16.03 7.09 -7.72
N ARG A 259 15.95 5.90 -7.10
CA ARG A 259 16.55 4.65 -7.61
C ARG A 259 15.57 3.77 -8.36
N ILE A 260 14.28 4.12 -8.40
CA ILE A 260 13.27 3.37 -9.16
C ILE A 260 13.58 3.51 -10.65
N ALA A 261 13.80 2.37 -11.32
CA ALA A 261 14.19 2.29 -12.73
C ALA A 261 13.07 1.69 -13.62
N LEU A 262 11.88 1.44 -13.07
CA LEU A 262 10.73 0.90 -13.80
C LEU A 262 9.58 1.91 -13.85
N PRO A 263 8.73 1.89 -14.90
CA PRO A 263 7.54 2.71 -14.96
C PRO A 263 6.70 2.56 -13.68
N THR A 264 6.55 3.64 -12.94
CA THR A 264 5.87 3.62 -11.63
C THR A 264 4.93 4.81 -11.49
N LEU A 265 3.64 4.54 -11.26
CA LEU A 265 2.63 5.56 -10.98
C LEU A 265 2.49 5.76 -9.47
N LEU A 266 2.66 7.01 -9.01
CA LEU A 266 2.32 7.42 -7.65
C LEU A 266 1.07 8.31 -7.72
N LEU A 267 -0.08 7.76 -7.28
CA LEU A 267 -1.37 8.43 -7.27
C LEU A 267 -1.68 8.96 -5.86
N GLN A 268 -1.51 10.27 -5.63
CA GLN A 268 -1.54 10.94 -4.32
C GLN A 268 -2.53 12.10 -4.30
N PRO A 269 -3.77 11.93 -3.79
CA PRO A 269 -4.73 13.05 -3.72
C PRO A 269 -4.27 14.11 -2.73
N GLN A 270 -4.27 15.40 -3.13
CA GLN A 270 -3.76 16.49 -2.30
C GLN A 270 -4.59 16.73 -1.03
N ASN A 271 -5.84 16.28 -1.00
CA ASN A 271 -6.73 16.39 0.15
C ASN A 271 -6.85 15.09 0.96
N ASP A 272 -5.93 14.16 0.80
CA ASP A 272 -5.89 12.93 1.60
C ASP A 272 -5.66 13.29 3.08
N PRO A 273 -6.59 12.93 4.00
CA PRO A 273 -6.48 13.33 5.40
C PRO A 273 -5.31 12.66 6.14
N PHE A 274 -4.73 11.56 5.58
CA PHE A 274 -3.65 10.80 6.22
C PHE A 274 -2.27 11.26 5.75
N LEU A 275 -2.18 11.90 4.59
CA LEU A 275 -0.91 12.27 4.01
C LEU A 275 -0.48 13.68 4.43
N ALA A 276 0.73 13.78 4.97
CA ALA A 276 1.38 15.05 5.26
C ALA A 276 1.99 15.66 3.98
N PRO A 277 2.36 16.95 3.99
CA PRO A 277 3.05 17.59 2.86
C PRO A 277 4.30 16.83 2.39
N GLY A 278 5.06 16.19 3.32
CA GLY A 278 6.21 15.36 2.99
C GLY A 278 5.91 14.09 2.19
N ALA A 279 4.64 13.68 2.10
CA ALA A 279 4.24 12.55 1.28
C ALA A 279 4.04 12.87 -0.21
N TYR A 280 4.28 14.13 -0.64
CA TYR A 280 4.19 14.54 -2.05
C TYR A 280 5.59 14.82 -2.59
N PRO A 281 6.23 13.86 -3.30
CA PRO A 281 7.62 13.96 -3.73
C PRO A 281 7.74 14.72 -5.06
N TRP A 282 7.34 16.00 -5.10
CA TRP A 282 7.40 16.83 -6.29
C TRP A 282 8.81 16.89 -6.90
N PRO A 283 9.89 17.19 -6.11
CA PRO A 283 11.23 17.25 -6.67
C PRO A 283 11.75 15.91 -7.18
N GLU A 284 11.45 14.83 -6.47
CA GLU A 284 11.87 13.49 -6.83
C GLU A 284 11.17 13.01 -8.12
N ALA A 285 9.88 13.32 -8.27
CA ALA A 285 9.12 12.99 -9.48
C ALA A 285 9.61 13.80 -10.68
N GLU A 286 9.85 15.10 -10.53
CA GLU A 286 10.39 15.96 -11.60
C GLU A 286 11.79 15.51 -12.06
N ALA A 287 12.59 14.96 -11.16
CA ALA A 287 13.94 14.46 -11.45
C ALA A 287 13.96 13.04 -12.02
N SER A 288 12.89 12.26 -11.86
CA SER A 288 12.82 10.86 -12.27
C SER A 288 12.42 10.70 -13.74
N ALA A 289 12.96 9.69 -14.40
CA ALA A 289 12.50 9.24 -15.70
C ALA A 289 11.40 8.16 -15.61
N HIS A 290 11.16 7.62 -14.43
CA HIS A 290 10.34 6.43 -14.22
C HIS A 290 9.17 6.66 -13.25
N VAL A 291 9.30 7.55 -12.27
CA VAL A 291 8.25 7.82 -11.28
C VAL A 291 7.34 8.94 -11.78
N HIS A 292 6.08 8.58 -12.03
CA HIS A 292 5.02 9.46 -12.50
C HIS A 292 4.15 9.86 -11.32
N LEU A 293 4.21 11.12 -10.87
CA LEU A 293 3.33 11.64 -9.83
C LEU A 293 2.05 12.19 -10.44
N GLU A 294 0.91 11.62 -10.06
CA GLU A 294 -0.42 12.16 -10.34
C GLU A 294 -1.10 12.55 -9.04
N ALA A 295 -1.25 13.86 -8.81
CA ALA A 295 -1.75 14.41 -7.55
C ALA A 295 -3.02 15.25 -7.78
N PRO A 296 -4.21 14.61 -7.94
CA PRO A 296 -5.47 15.33 -8.07
C PRO A 296 -5.77 16.12 -6.80
N ALA A 297 -6.46 17.28 -6.97
CA ALA A 297 -6.85 18.15 -5.85
C ALA A 297 -7.79 17.45 -4.82
N SER A 298 -8.51 16.43 -5.25
CA SER A 298 -9.44 15.65 -4.43
C SER A 298 -9.18 14.16 -4.64
N GLY A 299 -9.72 13.30 -3.74
CA GLY A 299 -9.61 11.84 -3.83
C GLY A 299 -9.70 11.15 -2.48
N GLY A 300 -9.40 11.88 -1.39
CA GLY A 300 -9.35 11.32 -0.03
C GLY A 300 -8.34 10.18 0.08
N HIS A 301 -8.43 9.40 1.15
CA HIS A 301 -7.57 8.23 1.31
C HIS A 301 -8.15 7.03 0.57
N VAL A 302 -7.55 6.67 -0.58
CA VAL A 302 -7.97 5.51 -1.42
C VAL A 302 -9.38 5.63 -2.05
N GLY A 303 -10.09 6.74 -1.88
CA GLY A 303 -11.51 6.85 -2.25
C GLY A 303 -11.75 6.97 -3.74
N PHE A 304 -11.33 8.07 -4.34
CA PHE A 304 -11.40 8.37 -5.78
C PHE A 304 -12.76 8.15 -6.44
N LEU A 305 -13.87 8.47 -5.74
CA LEU A 305 -15.21 8.38 -6.31
C LEU A 305 -15.54 9.59 -7.18
N ASP A 306 -15.73 9.38 -8.48
CA ASP A 306 -16.22 10.40 -9.44
C ASP A 306 -17.67 10.17 -9.88
N LEU A 307 -18.24 9.02 -9.50
CA LEU A 307 -19.59 8.55 -9.88
C LEU A 307 -19.83 8.37 -11.38
N ALA A 308 -18.82 8.56 -12.22
CA ALA A 308 -18.96 8.39 -13.67
C ALA A 308 -19.34 6.96 -14.07
N ARG A 309 -19.01 5.98 -13.23
CA ARG A 309 -19.43 4.57 -13.35
C ARG A 309 -20.00 4.06 -12.03
N GLY A 310 -20.97 4.79 -11.47
CA GLY A 310 -21.57 4.48 -10.17
C GLY A 310 -20.54 4.52 -9.04
N LEU A 311 -20.48 3.48 -8.22
CA LEU A 311 -19.55 3.38 -7.09
C LEU A 311 -18.17 2.79 -7.46
N GLN A 312 -17.84 2.67 -8.75
CA GLN A 312 -16.51 2.25 -9.18
C GLN A 312 -15.50 3.39 -8.97
N PRO A 313 -14.45 3.24 -8.15
CA PRO A 313 -13.42 4.25 -8.00
C PRO A 313 -12.72 4.55 -9.32
N TRP A 314 -12.45 5.82 -9.58
CA TRP A 314 -11.69 6.25 -10.75
C TRP A 314 -10.26 5.66 -10.75
N SER A 315 -9.66 5.48 -9.59
CA SER A 315 -8.33 4.88 -9.44
C SER A 315 -8.23 3.48 -10.07
N GLU A 316 -9.30 2.67 -10.03
CA GLU A 316 -9.30 1.35 -10.68
C GLU A 316 -9.08 1.48 -12.19
N ARG A 317 -9.78 2.43 -12.83
CA ARG A 317 -9.64 2.69 -14.28
C ARG A 317 -8.27 3.25 -14.61
N ARG A 318 -7.76 4.15 -13.75
CA ARG A 318 -6.45 4.78 -13.94
C ARG A 318 -5.30 3.79 -13.84
N VAL A 319 -5.38 2.84 -12.90
CA VAL A 319 -4.41 1.74 -12.79
C VAL A 319 -4.43 0.86 -14.04
N VAL A 320 -5.61 0.46 -14.51
CA VAL A 320 -5.75 -0.36 -15.74
C VAL A 320 -5.17 0.38 -16.96
N GLU A 321 -5.45 1.68 -17.10
CA GLU A 321 -4.90 2.51 -18.17
C GLU A 321 -3.37 2.56 -18.13
N PHE A 322 -2.79 2.81 -16.94
CA PHE A 322 -1.35 2.88 -16.77
C PHE A 322 -0.65 1.56 -17.09
N LEU A 323 -1.15 0.45 -16.54
CA LEU A 323 -0.58 -0.88 -16.78
C LEU A 323 -0.85 -1.43 -18.19
N GLY A 324 -1.80 -0.86 -18.91
CA GLY A 324 -2.06 -1.18 -20.33
C GLY A 324 -1.07 -0.49 -21.28
N SER A 325 -0.42 0.59 -20.84
CA SER A 325 0.56 1.36 -21.61
C SER A 325 2.02 1.05 -21.23
N SER A 326 2.25 0.14 -20.27
CA SER A 326 3.57 -0.21 -19.71
C SER A 326 4.09 -1.55 -20.19
#